data_52702d776137b7fa1a1c9b9df5a3abc9
#
_entry.id   52702d776137b7fa1a1c9b9df5a3abc9
#
_cell.length_a   1.000
_cell.length_b   1.000
_cell.length_c   1.000
_cell.angle_alpha   90.00
_cell.angle_beta   90.00
_cell.angle_gamma   90.00
#
_symmetry.space_group_name_H-M   'P 1'
#
loop_
_entity.id
_entity.type
_entity.pdbx_description
1 polymer ?
#
loop_
_entity_poly.entity_id
_entity_poly.type
_entity_poly.pdbx_seq_one_letter_code
_entity_poly.pdbx_strand_id
1 'polypeptide(L)'
;MKKNCLLLAALSLSMSVMAQKEEIIKTGWNFGPLPVVGFDSDLGFQYGLCCDIFNYGNGTNYPQYDYKINVEASTYTKGSSILRTYGDFKTLIPDGKLFFDITYFNAPKFGFYGYNGYATKFDPDLIFPAGLPEDTKTGYNFMSRNQFRALASIRKTITGNLSWAAGLAFYHIKTDRLNLKEYEGQMTLYDAYITQGLIRDDEKNGGNVTQLRAGLVYDSRNHDSDPTRGENIELSLVYAPDLIDAGGYSNLGVHLSLCQYLPIFSDRLTFAYRALVQAKLWGEIPYYFTNNINSMFFRKMYTEGLGGNASVRGLNRNGVLGDGFLMLNTELRWRIYDFKFINQNWQIATNPFFDLGKIIQPYRLDEQKAAIGMYQGDESKPHFTAGLGIKLIMNHNMVLSFEGGKPFNSNDGTGLWTNIGFNYLF
;
A
#
# COMPACT_ATOMS: atom_id res chain seq x y z
N MET A 1 -36.33 -16.03 -22.93
CA MET A 1 -36.34 -16.12 -21.46
C MET A 1 -36.03 -17.50 -20.89
N LYS A 2 -36.53 -18.64 -21.44
CA LYS A 2 -36.27 -19.98 -20.86
C LYS A 2 -34.81 -20.47 -20.97
N LYS A 3 -34.04 -20.05 -21.96
CA LYS A 3 -32.61 -20.47 -22.10
C LYS A 3 -31.66 -19.79 -21.10
N ASN A 4 -31.96 -18.58 -20.68
CA ASN A 4 -31.10 -17.86 -19.71
C ASN A 4 -31.36 -18.32 -18.26
N CYS A 5 -32.55 -18.83 -17.94
CA CYS A 5 -32.84 -19.46 -16.66
C CYS A 5 -32.15 -20.83 -16.51
N LEU A 6 -31.97 -21.57 -17.60
CA LEU A 6 -31.27 -22.86 -17.57
C LEU A 6 -29.74 -22.67 -17.37
N LEU A 7 -29.16 -21.59 -17.93
CA LEU A 7 -27.74 -21.25 -17.70
C LEU A 7 -27.47 -20.83 -16.24
N LEU A 8 -28.37 -20.02 -15.67
CA LEU A 8 -28.29 -19.63 -14.25
C LEU A 8 -28.53 -20.82 -13.30
N ALA A 9 -29.45 -21.72 -13.64
CA ALA A 9 -29.68 -22.94 -12.87
C ALA A 9 -28.51 -23.94 -13.02
N ALA A 10 -27.88 -24.05 -14.20
CA ALA A 10 -26.69 -24.87 -14.40
C ALA A 10 -25.46 -24.31 -13.68
N LEU A 11 -25.29 -22.96 -13.63
CA LEU A 11 -24.26 -22.33 -12.80
C LEU A 11 -24.49 -22.53 -11.31
N SER A 12 -25.74 -22.48 -10.84
CA SER A 12 -26.07 -22.72 -9.44
C SER A 12 -25.94 -24.20 -9.03
N LEU A 13 -26.21 -25.15 -9.92
CA LEU A 13 -25.98 -26.57 -9.65
C LEU A 13 -24.50 -26.97 -9.69
N SER A 14 -23.69 -26.33 -10.54
CA SER A 14 -22.24 -26.59 -10.53
C SER A 14 -21.53 -26.06 -9.28
N MET A 15 -22.13 -25.10 -8.57
CA MET A 15 -21.61 -24.61 -7.27
C MET A 15 -21.86 -25.57 -6.10
N SER A 16 -22.82 -26.51 -6.20
CA SER A 16 -23.21 -27.39 -5.11
C SER A 16 -22.51 -28.75 -5.09
N VAL A 17 -21.69 -29.10 -6.08
CA VAL A 17 -21.04 -30.44 -6.20
C VAL A 17 -19.55 -30.38 -5.86
N MET A 18 -19.00 -29.28 -5.37
CA MET A 18 -17.65 -29.31 -4.84
C MET A 18 -17.68 -29.89 -3.43
N ALA A 19 -17.38 -31.18 -3.32
CA ALA A 19 -17.14 -31.84 -2.03
C ALA A 19 -16.17 -31.01 -1.21
N GLN A 20 -16.61 -30.50 -0.07
CA GLN A 20 -15.81 -29.77 0.89
C GLN A 20 -14.71 -30.72 1.39
N LYS A 21 -13.51 -30.65 0.80
CA LYS A 21 -12.36 -31.41 1.32
C LYS A 21 -12.04 -30.88 2.70
N GLU A 22 -11.91 -31.77 3.68
CA GLU A 22 -11.52 -31.39 5.04
C GLU A 22 -10.27 -30.52 5.02
N GLU A 23 -10.31 -29.39 5.72
CA GLU A 23 -9.19 -28.46 5.80
C GLU A 23 -8.05 -29.07 6.64
N ILE A 24 -6.80 -28.81 6.22
CA ILE A 24 -5.60 -29.25 6.95
C ILE A 24 -5.36 -28.27 8.08
N ILE A 25 -5.55 -28.68 9.32
CA ILE A 25 -5.28 -27.86 10.52
C ILE A 25 -3.78 -27.87 10.82
N LYS A 26 -3.16 -26.70 10.95
CA LYS A 26 -1.76 -26.54 11.34
C LYS A 26 -1.63 -26.32 12.84
N THR A 27 -0.52 -26.85 13.41
CA THR A 27 -0.17 -26.71 14.82
C THR A 27 1.32 -26.34 14.96
N GLY A 28 1.72 -25.77 16.10
CA GLY A 28 3.10 -25.44 16.42
C GLY A 28 3.75 -24.47 15.40
N TRP A 29 5.08 -24.56 15.27
CA TRP A 29 5.83 -23.74 14.37
C TRP A 29 5.79 -24.26 12.93
N ASN A 30 5.46 -23.38 12.00
CA ASN A 30 5.40 -23.65 10.57
C ASN A 30 6.23 -22.62 9.83
N PHE A 31 7.09 -23.07 8.93
CA PHE A 31 8.01 -22.25 8.15
C PHE A 31 7.57 -22.24 6.69
N GLY A 32 7.44 -21.08 6.12
CA GLY A 32 7.08 -20.87 4.73
C GLY A 32 8.16 -20.10 3.97
N PRO A 33 9.34 -20.73 3.70
CA PRO A 33 10.33 -20.09 2.84
C PRO A 33 9.81 -20.08 1.39
N LEU A 34 9.87 -18.90 0.76
CA LEU A 34 9.37 -18.69 -0.59
C LEU A 34 10.34 -17.80 -1.37
N PRO A 35 10.56 -18.07 -2.65
CA PRO A 35 11.16 -17.09 -3.52
C PRO A 35 10.23 -15.88 -3.62
N VAL A 36 10.78 -14.68 -3.49
CA VAL A 36 10.07 -13.47 -3.85
C VAL A 36 10.17 -13.33 -5.36
N VAL A 37 9.01 -13.37 -6.01
CA VAL A 37 8.87 -13.10 -7.44
C VAL A 37 7.73 -12.14 -7.59
N GLY A 38 8.01 -10.95 -8.08
CA GLY A 38 7.04 -9.90 -8.22
C GLY A 38 7.29 -9.05 -9.46
N PHE A 39 6.35 -8.20 -9.76
CA PHE A 39 6.49 -7.20 -10.79
C PHE A 39 5.72 -5.95 -10.36
N ASP A 40 6.32 -4.81 -10.58
CA ASP A 40 5.71 -3.51 -10.37
C ASP A 40 6.08 -2.62 -11.56
N SER A 41 5.08 -1.97 -12.15
CA SER A 41 5.30 -1.13 -13.34
C SER A 41 6.37 -0.07 -13.13
N ASP A 42 6.47 0.47 -11.90
CA ASP A 42 7.42 1.55 -11.57
C ASP A 42 8.81 1.01 -11.22
N LEU A 43 8.89 -0.16 -10.54
CA LEU A 43 10.14 -0.72 -10.01
C LEU A 43 10.73 -1.84 -10.88
N GLY A 44 9.92 -2.44 -11.77
CA GLY A 44 10.31 -3.56 -12.62
C GLY A 44 10.08 -4.92 -11.96
N PHE A 45 10.79 -5.94 -12.43
CA PHE A 45 10.70 -7.30 -11.92
C PHE A 45 11.41 -7.40 -10.56
N GLN A 46 10.71 -7.96 -9.56
CA GLN A 46 11.21 -8.22 -8.21
C GLN A 46 11.65 -9.67 -8.07
N TYR A 47 12.80 -9.88 -7.46
CA TYR A 47 13.29 -11.20 -7.09
C TYR A 47 14.03 -11.16 -5.76
N GLY A 48 13.98 -12.27 -5.02
CA GLY A 48 14.58 -12.34 -3.69
C GLY A 48 14.11 -13.57 -2.93
N LEU A 49 14.21 -13.51 -1.61
CA LEU A 49 13.77 -14.54 -0.68
C LEU A 49 12.92 -13.92 0.42
N CYS A 50 11.87 -14.62 0.83
CA CYS A 50 11.14 -14.32 2.05
C CYS A 50 10.85 -15.60 2.83
N CYS A 51 10.64 -15.46 4.13
CA CYS A 51 10.19 -16.53 5.00
C CYS A 51 9.10 -16.00 5.92
N ASP A 52 7.91 -16.55 5.81
CA ASP A 52 6.86 -16.40 6.81
C ASP A 52 6.98 -17.53 7.83
N ILE A 53 7.14 -17.16 9.09
CA ILE A 53 7.27 -18.08 10.24
C ILE A 53 6.01 -17.90 11.07
N PHE A 54 5.19 -18.95 11.18
CA PHE A 54 3.95 -18.95 11.93
C PHE A 54 4.06 -19.88 13.14
N ASN A 55 3.42 -19.51 14.24
CA ASN A 55 3.09 -20.42 15.33
C ASN A 55 1.57 -20.46 15.50
N TYR A 56 0.98 -21.66 15.41
CA TYR A 56 -0.45 -21.90 15.52
C TYR A 56 -0.86 -22.49 16.89
N GLY A 57 0.08 -22.52 17.87
CA GLY A 57 -0.19 -23.13 19.17
C GLY A 57 -0.61 -24.58 19.03
N ASN A 58 -1.71 -24.95 19.66
CA ASN A 58 -2.32 -26.29 19.56
C ASN A 58 -3.24 -26.47 18.34
N GLY A 59 -3.41 -25.44 17.49
CA GLY A 59 -4.27 -25.46 16.30
C GLY A 59 -5.75 -25.16 16.54
N THR A 60 -6.17 -24.93 17.79
CA THR A 60 -7.57 -24.66 18.13
C THR A 60 -8.13 -23.44 17.41
N ASN A 61 -7.28 -22.43 17.20
CA ASN A 61 -7.65 -21.17 16.56
C ASN A 61 -7.33 -21.12 15.07
N TYR A 62 -6.86 -22.24 14.48
CA TYR A 62 -6.57 -22.26 13.05
C TYR A 62 -7.78 -21.78 12.20
N PRO A 63 -7.57 -20.97 11.16
CA PRO A 63 -6.31 -20.55 10.54
C PRO A 63 -5.64 -19.34 11.20
N GLN A 64 -6.13 -18.83 12.31
CA GLN A 64 -5.45 -17.76 13.03
C GLN A 64 -4.19 -18.30 13.73
N TYR A 65 -3.12 -17.51 13.65
CA TYR A 65 -1.84 -17.81 14.31
C TYR A 65 -1.72 -17.05 15.64
N ASP A 66 -0.92 -17.58 16.54
CA ASP A 66 -0.52 -16.90 17.78
C ASP A 66 0.61 -15.90 17.52
N TYR A 67 1.61 -16.31 16.70
CA TYR A 67 2.75 -15.48 16.29
C TYR A 67 3.00 -15.60 14.80
N LYS A 68 3.32 -14.47 14.18
CA LYS A 68 3.86 -14.41 12.82
C LYS A 68 5.11 -13.55 12.81
N ILE A 69 6.17 -14.02 12.16
CA ILE A 69 7.37 -13.25 11.82
C ILE A 69 7.58 -13.40 10.32
N ASN A 70 7.83 -12.31 9.63
CA ASN A 70 8.23 -12.31 8.24
C ASN A 70 9.64 -11.73 8.13
N VAL A 71 10.46 -12.32 7.30
CA VAL A 71 11.77 -11.78 6.90
C VAL A 71 11.83 -11.78 5.38
N GLU A 72 12.21 -10.66 4.77
CA GLU A 72 12.33 -10.51 3.33
C GLU A 72 13.61 -9.78 2.96
N ALA A 73 14.32 -10.28 1.92
CA ALA A 73 15.37 -9.61 1.21
C ALA A 73 15.09 -9.73 -0.29
N SER A 74 14.86 -8.61 -0.97
CA SER A 74 14.51 -8.61 -2.38
C SER A 74 15.06 -7.38 -3.10
N THR A 75 15.18 -7.49 -4.43
CA THR A 75 15.62 -6.41 -5.30
C THR A 75 14.77 -6.36 -6.56
N TYR A 76 14.77 -5.20 -7.21
CA TYR A 76 14.04 -4.93 -8.44
C TYR A 76 15.00 -4.65 -9.58
N THR A 77 14.62 -5.01 -10.79
CA THR A 77 15.45 -4.82 -12.00
C THR A 77 15.76 -3.35 -12.32
N LYS A 78 14.96 -2.40 -11.82
CA LYS A 78 15.24 -0.95 -11.92
C LYS A 78 16.10 -0.41 -10.77
N GLY A 79 16.76 -1.29 -9.99
CA GLY A 79 17.78 -0.94 -9.00
C GLY A 79 17.28 -0.76 -7.57
N SER A 80 15.98 -0.77 -7.32
CA SER A 80 15.44 -0.69 -5.96
C SER A 80 15.64 -1.98 -5.19
N SER A 81 15.79 -1.91 -3.86
CA SER A 81 15.94 -3.08 -2.98
C SER A 81 15.22 -2.90 -1.66
N ILE A 82 14.77 -4.02 -1.08
CA ILE A 82 14.02 -4.08 0.18
C ILE A 82 14.70 -5.08 1.10
N LEU A 83 14.93 -4.65 2.34
CA LEU A 83 15.18 -5.51 3.49
C LEU A 83 14.07 -5.24 4.50
N ARG A 84 13.33 -6.26 4.90
CA ARG A 84 12.22 -6.11 5.83
C ARG A 84 12.16 -7.25 6.83
N THR A 85 11.83 -6.91 8.06
CA THR A 85 11.30 -7.87 9.02
C THR A 85 10.10 -7.25 9.71
N TYR A 86 9.03 -8.03 9.87
CA TYR A 86 7.91 -7.63 10.71
C TYR A 86 7.44 -8.79 11.56
N GLY A 87 6.83 -8.46 12.70
CA GLY A 87 6.21 -9.43 13.59
C GLY A 87 4.80 -9.00 13.96
N ASP A 88 3.91 -9.98 14.04
CA ASP A 88 2.54 -9.85 14.51
C ASP A 88 2.29 -10.92 15.59
N PHE A 89 2.26 -10.48 16.84
CA PHE A 89 2.14 -11.33 18.03
C PHE A 89 0.77 -11.10 18.68
N LYS A 90 -0.12 -12.09 18.57
CA LYS A 90 -1.51 -11.99 19.04
C LYS A 90 -1.73 -12.44 20.48
N THR A 91 -0.80 -13.26 20.99
CA THR A 91 -0.94 -13.89 22.32
C THR A 91 0.20 -13.53 23.27
N LEU A 92 1.16 -12.71 22.84
CA LEU A 92 2.30 -12.29 23.67
C LEU A 92 1.86 -11.42 24.87
N ILE A 93 0.81 -10.64 24.69
CA ILE A 93 0.23 -9.75 25.69
C ILE A 93 -1.19 -10.23 25.98
N PRO A 94 -1.57 -10.47 27.24
CA PRO A 94 -2.93 -10.84 27.58
C PRO A 94 -3.96 -9.82 27.04
N ASP A 95 -4.95 -10.31 26.29
CA ASP A 95 -5.99 -9.49 25.61
C ASP A 95 -5.42 -8.41 24.68
N GLY A 96 -4.21 -8.65 24.18
CA GLY A 96 -3.49 -7.67 23.37
C GLY A 96 -2.78 -8.26 22.17
N LYS A 97 -2.29 -7.36 21.32
CA LYS A 97 -1.54 -7.67 20.11
C LYS A 97 -0.35 -6.71 20.01
N LEU A 98 0.83 -7.27 19.77
CA LEU A 98 2.04 -6.49 19.49
C LEU A 98 2.40 -6.65 18.03
N PHE A 99 2.66 -5.53 17.36
CA PHE A 99 3.15 -5.49 15.99
C PHE A 99 4.43 -4.67 15.92
N PHE A 100 5.41 -5.13 15.16
CA PHE A 100 6.57 -4.35 14.78
C PHE A 100 6.89 -4.50 13.29
N ASP A 101 7.53 -3.50 12.71
CA ASP A 101 8.02 -3.52 11.33
C ASP A 101 9.32 -2.71 11.24
N ILE A 102 10.34 -3.34 10.71
CA ILE A 102 11.62 -2.71 10.41
C ILE A 102 11.88 -2.91 8.93
N THR A 103 11.98 -1.83 8.19
CA THR A 103 12.14 -1.85 6.73
C THR A 103 13.23 -0.89 6.31
N TYR A 104 14.13 -1.37 5.46
CA TYR A 104 15.03 -0.54 4.67
C TYR A 104 14.65 -0.66 3.20
N PHE A 105 14.34 0.46 2.58
CA PHE A 105 14.00 0.58 1.16
C PHE A 105 14.97 1.52 0.47
N ASN A 106 15.71 1.01 -0.50
CA ASN A 106 16.59 1.78 -1.35
C ASN A 106 15.94 1.90 -2.74
N ALA A 107 15.75 3.12 -3.21
CA ALA A 107 15.14 3.42 -4.50
C ALA A 107 15.97 4.49 -5.24
N PRO A 108 16.99 4.08 -6.00
CA PRO A 108 17.81 5.01 -6.79
C PRO A 108 17.02 5.73 -7.88
N LYS A 109 15.86 5.19 -8.24
CA LYS A 109 14.90 5.75 -9.18
C LYS A 109 13.50 5.76 -8.54
N PHE A 110 13.23 6.82 -7.77
CA PHE A 110 11.98 7.00 -7.03
C PHE A 110 11.09 8.01 -7.76
N GLY A 111 9.82 7.69 -7.97
CA GLY A 111 8.86 8.58 -8.65
C GLY A 111 8.60 9.86 -7.86
N PHE A 112 8.75 11.00 -8.52
CA PHE A 112 8.39 12.31 -8.03
C PHE A 112 7.62 13.06 -9.11
N TYR A 113 6.33 13.28 -8.90
CA TYR A 113 5.40 13.87 -9.87
C TYR A 113 4.91 15.26 -9.44
N GLY A 114 5.60 15.88 -8.45
CA GLY A 114 5.23 17.18 -7.89
C GLY A 114 4.10 17.09 -6.86
N TYR A 115 3.55 18.25 -6.49
CA TYR A 115 2.54 18.39 -5.46
C TYR A 115 1.13 18.53 -6.04
N ASN A 116 0.12 18.14 -5.26
CA ASN A 116 -1.28 18.46 -5.48
C ASN A 116 -1.90 17.85 -6.76
N GLY A 117 -1.45 16.65 -7.15
CA GLY A 117 -2.08 15.88 -8.22
C GLY A 117 -2.13 16.62 -9.56
N TYR A 118 -3.34 16.93 -10.05
CA TYR A 118 -3.50 17.62 -11.34
C TYR A 118 -3.01 19.06 -11.38
N ALA A 119 -2.53 19.61 -10.27
CA ALA A 119 -1.81 20.86 -10.26
C ALA A 119 -0.45 20.74 -10.98
N THR A 120 0.14 19.53 -10.94
CA THR A 120 1.31 19.16 -11.74
C THR A 120 0.92 18.10 -12.74
N LYS A 121 0.81 18.46 -14.02
CA LYS A 121 0.35 17.55 -15.07
C LYS A 121 1.34 16.39 -15.27
N PHE A 122 0.86 15.16 -15.25
CA PHE A 122 1.61 14.02 -15.73
C PHE A 122 1.68 14.08 -17.27
N ASP A 123 2.90 14.16 -17.81
CA ASP A 123 3.15 14.23 -19.24
C ASP A 123 4.03 13.04 -19.66
N PRO A 124 3.49 12.05 -20.37
CA PRO A 124 4.27 10.92 -20.84
C PRO A 124 5.39 11.32 -21.81
N ASP A 125 5.26 12.44 -22.53
CA ASP A 125 6.29 12.93 -23.44
C ASP A 125 7.53 13.46 -22.70
N LEU A 126 7.39 13.82 -21.41
CA LEU A 126 8.54 14.14 -20.55
C LEU A 126 9.34 12.89 -20.17
N ILE A 127 8.71 11.72 -20.19
CA ILE A 127 9.35 10.43 -19.93
C ILE A 127 9.90 9.86 -21.25
N PHE A 128 9.19 10.06 -22.36
CA PHE A 128 9.52 9.58 -23.70
C PHE A 128 9.29 10.71 -24.72
N PRO A 129 10.17 11.75 -24.78
CA PRO A 129 9.98 12.87 -25.66
C PRO A 129 9.86 12.45 -27.14
N ALA A 130 8.93 13.06 -27.85
CA ALA A 130 8.78 12.84 -29.28
C ALA A 130 10.07 13.20 -30.01
N GLY A 131 10.58 12.30 -30.86
CA GLY A 131 11.78 12.47 -31.64
C GLY A 131 13.10 12.05 -30.99
N LEU A 132 13.06 11.57 -29.70
CA LEU A 132 14.19 10.86 -29.15
C LEU A 132 14.11 9.37 -29.55
N PRO A 133 15.25 8.66 -29.68
CA PRO A 133 15.26 7.22 -29.86
C PRO A 133 14.46 6.52 -28.75
N GLU A 134 13.77 5.41 -29.05
CA GLU A 134 12.95 4.66 -28.09
C GLU A 134 13.72 4.18 -26.85
N ASP A 135 15.03 4.06 -26.95
CA ASP A 135 15.95 3.70 -25.88
C ASP A 135 16.34 4.90 -24.99
N THR A 136 16.03 6.13 -25.40
CA THR A 136 16.37 7.35 -24.64
C THR A 136 15.21 7.75 -23.73
N LYS A 137 15.21 7.23 -22.51
CA LYS A 137 14.21 7.58 -21.49
C LYS A 137 14.66 8.81 -20.73
N THR A 138 13.74 9.78 -20.51
CA THR A 138 14.04 10.90 -19.63
C THR A 138 13.87 10.51 -18.16
N GLY A 139 14.75 11.03 -17.29
CA GLY A 139 14.66 10.90 -15.84
C GLY A 139 13.75 11.95 -15.18
N TYR A 140 12.99 12.73 -15.94
CA TYR A 140 12.30 13.94 -15.47
C TYR A 140 11.49 13.74 -14.19
N ASN A 141 10.67 12.68 -14.09
CA ASN A 141 9.82 12.39 -12.96
C ASN A 141 10.48 11.49 -11.90
N PHE A 142 11.81 11.50 -11.79
CA PHE A 142 12.50 10.66 -10.83
C PHE A 142 13.51 11.43 -10.00
N MET A 143 13.70 10.95 -8.77
CA MET A 143 14.77 11.33 -7.84
C MET A 143 15.33 10.08 -7.17
N SER A 144 16.40 10.18 -6.41
CA SER A 144 16.88 9.11 -5.55
C SER A 144 16.27 9.21 -4.16
N ARG A 145 15.87 8.06 -3.57
CA ARG A 145 15.34 8.01 -2.20
C ARG A 145 15.75 6.73 -1.49
N ASN A 146 16.26 6.88 -0.28
CA ASN A 146 16.47 5.79 0.66
C ASN A 146 15.62 6.02 1.89
N GLN A 147 15.04 4.97 2.44
CA GLN A 147 14.22 5.05 3.63
C GLN A 147 14.52 3.90 4.58
N PHE A 148 14.92 4.23 5.79
CA PHE A 148 14.84 3.33 6.93
C PHE A 148 13.57 3.66 7.73
N ARG A 149 12.83 2.63 8.11
CA ARG A 149 11.65 2.73 8.96
C ARG A 149 11.72 1.70 10.06
N ALA A 150 11.49 2.11 11.30
CA ALA A 150 11.26 1.22 12.43
C ALA A 150 9.99 1.65 13.13
N LEU A 151 9.04 0.75 13.34
CA LEU A 151 7.82 1.02 14.08
C LEU A 151 7.46 -0.15 14.99
N ALA A 152 6.80 0.18 16.09
CA ALA A 152 6.18 -0.78 16.99
C ALA A 152 4.81 -0.24 17.42
N SER A 153 3.82 -1.11 17.50
CA SER A 153 2.46 -0.78 17.92
C SER A 153 1.91 -1.86 18.83
N ILE A 154 1.22 -1.44 19.87
CA ILE A 154 0.48 -2.29 20.79
C ILE A 154 -1.01 -2.03 20.62
N ARG A 155 -1.81 -3.08 20.63
CA ARG A 155 -3.27 -3.02 20.70
C ARG A 155 -3.73 -3.84 21.89
N LYS A 156 -4.64 -3.29 22.71
CA LYS A 156 -5.26 -4.03 23.83
C LYS A 156 -6.76 -3.86 23.80
N THR A 157 -7.47 -4.95 24.02
CA THR A 157 -8.92 -5.00 24.03
C THR A 157 -9.49 -4.16 25.19
N ILE A 158 -10.48 -3.33 24.88
CA ILE A 158 -11.30 -2.60 25.83
C ILE A 158 -12.54 -3.46 26.16
N THR A 159 -13.28 -3.84 25.11
CA THR A 159 -14.46 -4.67 25.22
C THR A 159 -14.82 -5.28 23.86
N GLY A 160 -15.14 -6.57 23.80
CA GLY A 160 -15.49 -7.27 22.56
C GLY A 160 -14.42 -7.07 21.46
N ASN A 161 -14.84 -6.48 20.36
CA ASN A 161 -13.97 -6.21 19.20
C ASN A 161 -13.29 -4.83 19.24
N LEU A 162 -13.58 -4.01 20.26
CA LEU A 162 -13.03 -2.68 20.42
C LEU A 162 -11.73 -2.73 21.25
N SER A 163 -10.69 -2.10 20.73
CA SER A 163 -9.37 -2.01 21.34
C SER A 163 -8.85 -0.56 21.30
N TRP A 164 -8.03 -0.17 22.26
CA TRP A 164 -7.14 0.97 22.09
C TRP A 164 -5.84 0.50 21.46
N ALA A 165 -5.17 1.40 20.77
CA ALA A 165 -3.86 1.16 20.19
C ALA A 165 -2.93 2.35 20.45
N ALA A 166 -1.64 2.06 20.66
CA ALA A 166 -0.59 3.06 20.73
C ALA A 166 0.64 2.57 19.95
N GLY A 167 1.43 3.47 19.43
CA GLY A 167 2.60 3.11 18.64
C GLY A 167 3.63 4.22 18.57
N LEU A 168 4.85 3.78 18.24
CA LEU A 168 6.00 4.64 17.97
C LEU A 168 6.53 4.26 16.58
N ALA A 169 6.89 5.26 15.78
CA ALA A 169 7.57 5.03 14.52
C ALA A 169 8.71 6.03 14.35
N PHE A 170 9.80 5.55 13.79
CA PHE A 170 10.94 6.36 13.39
C PHE A 170 11.23 6.11 11.91
N TYR A 171 11.47 7.21 11.19
CA TYR A 171 11.86 7.21 9.80
C TYR A 171 13.14 8.01 9.64
N HIS A 172 14.10 7.44 8.91
CA HIS A 172 15.23 8.18 8.37
C HIS A 172 15.11 8.12 6.84
N ILE A 173 14.96 9.26 6.22
CA ILE A 173 14.74 9.41 4.79
C ILE A 173 15.86 10.25 4.21
N LYS A 174 16.55 9.71 3.21
CA LYS A 174 17.52 10.45 2.42
C LYS A 174 16.99 10.61 1.00
N THR A 175 16.95 11.83 0.53
CA THR A 175 16.60 12.19 -0.85
C THR A 175 17.78 12.85 -1.53
N ASP A 176 17.89 12.65 -2.83
CA ASP A 176 18.97 13.21 -3.63
C ASP A 176 18.52 13.33 -5.10
N ARG A 177 19.27 14.06 -5.88
CA ARG A 177 19.14 14.11 -7.33
C ARG A 177 19.28 12.72 -7.93
N LEU A 178 18.64 12.52 -9.07
CA LEU A 178 18.78 11.29 -9.84
C LEU A 178 20.25 11.19 -10.34
N ASN A 179 20.98 10.21 -9.82
CA ASN A 179 22.37 9.97 -10.14
C ASN A 179 22.55 8.59 -10.79
N LEU A 180 22.00 8.44 -12.00
CA LEU A 180 22.16 7.24 -12.82
C LEU A 180 22.80 7.66 -14.15
N LYS A 181 23.80 6.90 -14.63
CA LYS A 181 24.56 7.23 -15.86
C LYS A 181 23.67 7.47 -17.08
N GLU A 182 22.54 6.76 -17.17
CA GLU A 182 21.57 6.91 -18.27
C GLU A 182 20.83 8.25 -18.28
N TYR A 183 20.90 9.01 -17.17
CA TYR A 183 20.23 10.31 -16.98
C TYR A 183 21.23 11.44 -16.68
N GLU A 184 22.51 11.21 -16.90
CA GLU A 184 23.55 12.20 -16.62
C GLU A 184 23.30 13.51 -17.40
N GLY A 185 23.35 14.65 -16.70
CA GLY A 185 23.11 15.97 -17.28
C GLY A 185 21.65 16.34 -17.53
N GLN A 186 20.69 15.47 -17.23
CA GLN A 186 19.27 15.80 -17.34
C GLN A 186 18.77 16.54 -16.10
N MET A 187 17.92 17.57 -16.30
CA MET A 187 17.19 18.24 -15.24
C MET A 187 15.92 17.44 -14.92
N THR A 188 15.68 17.16 -13.65
CA THR A 188 14.48 16.49 -13.17
C THR A 188 13.45 17.48 -12.62
N LEU A 189 12.19 17.04 -12.45
CA LEU A 189 11.17 17.82 -11.75
C LEU A 189 11.60 18.15 -10.31
N TYR A 190 12.31 17.22 -9.66
CA TYR A 190 12.89 17.43 -8.35
C TYR A 190 13.89 18.60 -8.32
N ASP A 191 14.78 18.69 -9.33
CA ASP A 191 15.72 19.81 -9.48
C ASP A 191 14.99 21.12 -9.70
N ALA A 192 13.93 21.12 -10.53
CA ALA A 192 13.11 22.29 -10.78
C ALA A 192 12.40 22.77 -9.50
N TYR A 193 11.87 21.86 -8.68
CA TYR A 193 11.23 22.21 -7.40
C TYR A 193 12.20 22.79 -6.39
N ILE A 194 13.45 22.31 -6.33
CA ILE A 194 14.52 22.92 -5.52
C ILE A 194 14.86 24.31 -6.04
N THR A 195 15.04 24.47 -7.35
CA THR A 195 15.43 25.75 -7.98
C THR A 195 14.36 26.81 -7.78
N GLN A 196 13.08 26.44 -7.78
CA GLN A 196 11.94 27.34 -7.56
C GLN A 196 11.60 27.52 -6.05
N GLY A 197 12.34 26.89 -5.13
CA GLY A 197 12.14 27.00 -3.69
C GLY A 197 10.91 26.24 -3.15
N LEU A 198 10.27 25.39 -3.96
CA LEU A 198 9.15 24.54 -3.53
C LEU A 198 9.62 23.39 -2.62
N ILE A 199 10.81 22.89 -2.86
CA ILE A 199 11.56 22.06 -1.92
C ILE A 199 12.60 22.97 -1.29
N ARG A 200 12.50 23.17 0.02
CA ARG A 200 13.34 24.10 0.78
C ARG A 200 14.74 23.51 0.99
N ASP A 201 15.70 24.38 1.26
CA ASP A 201 17.11 23.98 1.41
C ASP A 201 17.36 23.08 2.63
N ASP A 202 16.58 23.24 3.69
CA ASP A 202 16.65 22.46 4.94
C ASP A 202 16.07 21.04 4.80
N GLU A 203 15.21 20.79 3.80
CA GLU A 203 14.55 19.49 3.60
C GLU A 203 14.99 18.74 2.32
N LYS A 204 15.73 19.40 1.40
CA LYS A 204 16.07 18.83 0.08
C LYS A 204 16.83 17.50 0.15
N ASN A 205 17.59 17.26 1.19
CA ASN A 205 18.34 16.01 1.38
C ASN A 205 17.59 14.95 2.20
N GLY A 206 16.32 15.21 2.52
CA GLY A 206 15.54 14.38 3.45
C GLY A 206 15.77 14.77 4.90
N GLY A 207 15.47 13.86 5.82
CA GLY A 207 15.58 14.09 7.26
C GLY A 207 15.01 12.94 8.07
N ASN A 208 14.81 13.20 9.36
CA ASN A 208 14.23 12.25 10.31
C ASN A 208 12.78 12.64 10.65
N VAL A 209 11.94 11.65 10.87
CA VAL A 209 10.59 11.83 11.40
C VAL A 209 10.33 10.81 12.48
N THR A 210 10.00 11.28 13.68
CA THR A 210 9.51 10.44 14.77
C THR A 210 8.00 10.62 14.88
N GLN A 211 7.23 9.54 15.02
CA GLN A 211 5.79 9.62 15.20
C GLN A 211 5.36 8.90 16.47
N LEU A 212 4.55 9.58 17.28
CA LEU A 212 3.76 9.02 18.36
C LEU A 212 2.33 8.83 17.84
N ARG A 213 1.77 7.65 18.05
CA ARG A 213 0.46 7.28 17.53
C ARG A 213 -0.42 6.76 18.66
N ALA A 214 -1.67 7.18 18.70
CA ALA A 214 -2.67 6.67 19.64
C ALA A 214 -4.04 6.66 19.00
N GLY A 215 -4.85 5.65 19.29
CA GLY A 215 -6.16 5.55 18.66
C GLY A 215 -6.99 4.38 19.15
N LEU A 216 -8.08 4.17 18.42
CA LEU A 216 -9.04 3.09 18.63
C LEU A 216 -9.08 2.19 17.40
N VAL A 217 -9.23 0.89 17.63
CA VAL A 217 -9.36 -0.12 16.60
C VAL A 217 -10.54 -1.01 16.92
N TYR A 218 -11.48 -1.10 15.98
CA TYR A 218 -12.56 -2.10 16.00
C TYR A 218 -12.27 -3.16 14.95
N ASP A 219 -12.21 -4.43 15.31
CA ASP A 219 -11.84 -5.52 14.40
C ASP A 219 -12.70 -6.75 14.64
N SER A 220 -13.69 -6.95 13.77
CA SER A 220 -14.62 -8.09 13.79
C SER A 220 -14.43 -9.04 12.60
N ARG A 221 -13.32 -8.91 11.86
CA ARG A 221 -13.02 -9.76 10.71
C ARG A 221 -12.88 -11.23 11.11
N ASN A 222 -13.38 -12.11 10.23
CA ASN A 222 -13.22 -13.56 10.44
C ASN A 222 -11.77 -14.03 10.14
N HIS A 223 -11.03 -13.35 9.24
CA HIS A 223 -9.63 -13.63 8.92
C HIS A 223 -8.85 -12.33 8.74
N ASP A 224 -7.58 -12.31 9.12
CA ASP A 224 -6.74 -11.10 9.00
C ASP A 224 -6.29 -10.85 7.55
N SER A 225 -5.89 -11.88 6.82
CA SER A 225 -5.28 -11.73 5.49
C SER A 225 -6.27 -11.93 4.34
N ASP A 226 -7.35 -12.70 4.57
CA ASP A 226 -8.34 -13.08 3.57
C ASP A 226 -9.77 -12.99 4.17
N PRO A 227 -10.18 -11.78 4.61
CA PRO A 227 -11.49 -11.59 5.23
C PRO A 227 -12.63 -11.70 4.21
N THR A 228 -13.72 -12.37 4.63
CA THR A 228 -14.98 -12.47 3.88
C THR A 228 -16.15 -11.81 4.57
N ARG A 229 -16.03 -11.52 5.86
CA ARG A 229 -17.04 -10.83 6.66
C ARG A 229 -16.41 -10.06 7.81
N GLY A 230 -17.18 -9.10 8.32
CA GLY A 230 -16.76 -8.24 9.42
C GLY A 230 -16.17 -6.93 8.98
N GLU A 231 -15.59 -6.22 9.91
CA GLU A 231 -15.09 -4.86 9.73
C GLU A 231 -13.73 -4.70 10.40
N ASN A 232 -12.92 -3.79 9.86
CA ASN A 232 -11.73 -3.28 10.53
C ASN A 232 -11.73 -1.76 10.43
N ILE A 233 -11.90 -1.09 11.56
CA ILE A 233 -11.95 0.36 11.66
C ILE A 233 -10.77 0.81 12.53
N GLU A 234 -9.96 1.71 12.01
CA GLU A 234 -8.86 2.35 12.74
C GLU A 234 -9.07 3.87 12.74
N LEU A 235 -9.17 4.46 13.93
CA LEU A 235 -9.14 5.90 14.13
C LEU A 235 -7.94 6.23 14.99
N SER A 236 -6.99 7.01 14.48
CA SER A 236 -5.78 7.36 15.20
C SER A 236 -5.39 8.83 15.04
N LEU A 237 -4.82 9.37 16.10
CA LEU A 237 -4.06 10.62 16.11
C LEU A 237 -2.58 10.27 15.96
N VAL A 238 -1.90 11.04 15.14
CA VAL A 238 -0.48 10.85 14.83
C VAL A 238 0.23 12.18 15.06
N TYR A 239 1.05 12.22 16.09
CA TYR A 239 1.87 13.39 16.42
C TYR A 239 3.31 13.12 16.01
N ALA A 240 3.85 13.96 15.16
CA ALA A 240 5.27 13.98 14.82
C ALA A 240 5.93 15.20 15.50
N PRO A 241 6.59 15.01 16.64
CA PRO A 241 7.35 16.08 17.30
C PRO A 241 8.65 16.37 16.53
N ASP A 242 9.15 17.59 16.68
CA ASP A 242 10.51 17.94 16.25
C ASP A 242 11.54 17.30 17.20
N LEU A 243 11.85 16.02 16.93
CA LEU A 243 12.80 15.22 17.69
C LEU A 243 13.79 14.55 16.76
N ILE A 244 14.98 14.22 17.30
CA ILE A 244 16.01 13.44 16.59
C ILE A 244 16.34 14.09 15.23
N ASP A 245 16.67 15.38 15.26
CA ASP A 245 17.09 16.13 14.06
C ASP A 245 16.03 16.14 12.94
N ALA A 246 14.78 16.45 13.33
CA ALA A 246 13.64 16.53 12.41
C ALA A 246 13.58 17.84 11.60
N GLY A 247 14.60 18.71 11.70
CA GLY A 247 14.74 19.91 10.89
C GLY A 247 13.73 21.02 11.20
N GLY A 248 13.14 21.05 12.40
CA GLY A 248 12.12 22.02 12.80
C GLY A 248 10.69 21.65 12.42
N TYR A 249 10.49 20.51 11.75
CA TYR A 249 9.17 20.04 11.33
C TYR A 249 8.45 19.33 12.47
N SER A 250 7.28 19.82 12.82
CA SER A 250 6.37 19.13 13.73
C SER A 250 4.94 19.22 13.22
N ASN A 251 4.15 18.15 13.42
CA ASN A 251 2.77 18.14 12.97
C ASN A 251 1.91 17.18 13.79
N LEU A 252 0.61 17.44 13.77
CA LEU A 252 -0.44 16.56 14.29
C LEU A 252 -1.38 16.22 13.13
N GLY A 253 -1.64 14.96 12.93
CA GLY A 253 -2.57 14.47 11.93
C GLY A 253 -3.59 13.50 12.52
N VAL A 254 -4.66 13.28 11.77
CA VAL A 254 -5.68 12.26 12.01
C VAL A 254 -5.67 11.26 10.85
N HIS A 255 -5.84 9.99 11.20
CA HIS A 255 -6.01 8.90 10.25
C HIS A 255 -7.26 8.11 10.61
N LEU A 256 -8.16 7.94 9.66
CA LEU A 256 -9.35 7.11 9.77
C LEU A 256 -9.35 6.12 8.60
N SER A 257 -9.41 4.85 8.89
CA SER A 257 -9.57 3.78 7.90
C SER A 257 -10.75 2.89 8.30
N LEU A 258 -11.70 2.71 7.39
CA LEU A 258 -12.83 1.80 7.50
C LEU A 258 -12.70 0.75 6.40
N CYS A 259 -12.50 -0.50 6.77
CA CYS A 259 -12.59 -1.66 5.87
C CYS A 259 -13.82 -2.48 6.25
N GLN A 260 -14.68 -2.81 5.28
CA GLN A 260 -15.84 -3.67 5.49
C GLN A 260 -15.88 -4.79 4.46
N TYR A 261 -16.33 -5.96 4.89
CA TYR A 261 -16.40 -7.18 4.10
C TYR A 261 -17.80 -7.77 4.21
N LEU A 262 -18.53 -7.76 3.09
CA LEU A 262 -19.94 -8.12 3.02
C LEU A 262 -20.10 -9.36 2.12
N PRO A 263 -20.39 -10.55 2.70
CA PRO A 263 -20.74 -11.72 1.89
C PRO A 263 -22.05 -11.46 1.15
N ILE A 264 -22.09 -11.69 -0.19
CA ILE A 264 -23.28 -11.41 -1.00
C ILE A 264 -24.22 -12.62 -1.00
N PHE A 265 -23.73 -13.81 -1.40
CA PHE A 265 -24.54 -15.04 -1.42
C PHE A 265 -23.96 -16.12 -0.50
N SER A 266 -22.65 -16.10 -0.32
CA SER A 266 -21.88 -17.02 0.52
C SER A 266 -20.54 -16.40 0.81
N ASP A 267 -19.74 -17.02 1.67
CA ASP A 267 -18.36 -16.59 1.93
C ASP A 267 -17.43 -16.68 0.68
N ARG A 268 -17.95 -17.23 -0.43
CA ARG A 268 -17.23 -17.31 -1.72
C ARG A 268 -17.29 -16.01 -2.52
N LEU A 269 -18.32 -15.19 -2.34
CA LEU A 269 -18.46 -13.91 -3.04
C LEU A 269 -18.64 -12.80 -2.01
N THR A 270 -17.63 -11.96 -1.87
CA THR A 270 -17.57 -10.88 -0.89
C THR A 270 -17.42 -9.54 -1.60
N PHE A 271 -18.30 -8.60 -1.29
CA PHE A 271 -18.05 -7.19 -1.59
C PHE A 271 -17.21 -6.60 -0.47
N ALA A 272 -16.02 -6.10 -0.81
CA ALA A 272 -15.10 -5.49 0.14
C ALA A 272 -14.85 -4.04 -0.24
N TYR A 273 -14.81 -3.14 0.73
CA TYR A 273 -14.39 -1.76 0.49
C TYR A 273 -13.54 -1.22 1.63
N ARG A 274 -12.66 -0.28 1.29
CA ARG A 274 -11.90 0.53 2.23
C ARG A 274 -12.17 2.00 1.94
N ALA A 275 -12.64 2.74 2.93
CA ALA A 275 -12.65 4.19 2.94
C ALA A 275 -11.55 4.69 3.89
N LEU A 276 -10.69 5.59 3.42
CA LEU A 276 -9.60 6.13 4.22
C LEU A 276 -9.55 7.64 4.09
N VAL A 277 -9.42 8.32 5.21
CA VAL A 277 -9.17 9.76 5.31
C VAL A 277 -7.93 9.99 6.16
N GLN A 278 -7.03 10.78 5.63
CA GLN A 278 -5.90 11.30 6.37
C GLN A 278 -5.87 12.82 6.22
N ALA A 279 -5.71 13.53 7.33
CA ALA A 279 -5.70 14.98 7.33
C ALA A 279 -4.68 15.50 8.35
N LYS A 280 -4.03 16.59 8.00
CA LYS A 280 -3.20 17.38 8.92
C LYS A 280 -4.10 18.31 9.74
N LEU A 281 -4.00 18.24 11.06
CA LEU A 281 -4.74 19.09 11.98
C LEU A 281 -3.95 20.34 12.34
N TRP A 282 -2.62 20.22 12.43
CA TRP A 282 -1.73 21.28 12.85
C TRP A 282 -0.29 21.02 12.38
N GLY A 283 0.50 22.09 12.24
CA GLY A 283 1.93 22.03 11.95
C GLY A 283 2.29 21.88 10.49
N GLU A 284 3.51 21.44 10.20
CA GLU A 284 4.04 21.30 8.86
C GLU A 284 4.64 19.92 8.65
N ILE A 285 4.36 19.32 7.49
CA ILE A 285 4.91 18.03 7.05
C ILE A 285 6.04 18.34 6.05
N PRO A 286 7.26 17.80 6.21
CA PRO A 286 8.30 17.99 5.22
C PRO A 286 7.95 17.25 3.91
N TYR A 287 8.37 17.78 2.77
CA TYR A 287 7.96 17.24 1.46
C TYR A 287 8.27 15.75 1.30
N TYR A 288 9.40 15.29 1.85
CA TYR A 288 9.83 13.89 1.75
C TYR A 288 8.97 12.92 2.57
N PHE A 289 8.01 13.43 3.35
CA PHE A 289 7.12 12.62 4.19
C PHE A 289 5.63 12.71 3.78
N THR A 290 5.27 13.54 2.81
CA THR A 290 3.89 13.72 2.33
C THR A 290 3.28 12.48 1.71
N ASN A 291 4.10 11.50 1.29
CA ASN A 291 3.64 10.22 0.76
C ASN A 291 3.34 9.17 1.85
N ASN A 292 3.48 9.51 3.13
CA ASN A 292 3.30 8.52 4.20
C ASN A 292 1.82 8.30 4.54
N ILE A 293 1.37 7.04 4.54
CA ILE A 293 0.07 6.63 5.04
C ILE A 293 0.20 6.22 6.51
N ASN A 294 -0.55 6.88 7.39
CA ASN A 294 -0.38 6.82 8.84
C ASN A 294 -1.16 5.67 9.51
N SER A 295 -1.22 4.48 8.92
CA SER A 295 -1.78 3.30 9.61
C SER A 295 -0.85 2.79 10.71
N MET A 296 -1.41 2.30 11.81
CA MET A 296 -0.65 1.64 12.87
C MET A 296 -0.26 0.21 12.52
N PHE A 297 -1.01 -0.44 11.63
CA PHE A 297 -0.86 -1.85 11.29
C PHE A 297 -0.67 -2.00 9.78
N PHE A 298 0.58 -1.84 9.33
CA PHE A 298 0.91 -1.89 7.91
C PHE A 298 0.81 -3.31 7.35
N ARG A 299 0.13 -3.45 6.22
CA ARG A 299 0.15 -4.67 5.40
C ARG A 299 1.16 -4.61 4.27
N LYS A 300 1.47 -3.41 3.78
CA LYS A 300 2.41 -3.18 2.68
C LYS A 300 3.77 -2.74 3.23
N MET A 301 4.82 -3.01 2.49
CA MET A 301 6.20 -2.77 2.92
C MET A 301 6.57 -1.29 3.03
N TYR A 302 5.92 -0.45 2.25
CA TYR A 302 6.17 0.99 2.21
C TYR A 302 4.86 1.72 1.88
N THR A 303 4.87 3.01 2.11
CA THR A 303 3.76 3.91 1.81
C THR A 303 4.06 4.68 0.53
N GLU A 304 3.04 5.10 -0.20
CA GLU A 304 3.17 5.56 -1.58
C GLU A 304 2.34 6.81 -1.90
N GLY A 305 1.78 7.47 -0.91
CA GLY A 305 0.80 8.52 -1.15
C GLY A 305 -0.44 7.98 -1.88
N LEU A 306 -1.01 8.76 -2.78
CA LEU A 306 -2.02 8.26 -3.70
C LEU A 306 -1.33 7.76 -4.98
N GLY A 307 -1.44 6.46 -5.22
CA GLY A 307 -0.82 5.76 -6.35
C GLY A 307 -0.02 4.53 -5.89
N GLY A 308 0.26 3.62 -6.83
CA GLY A 308 0.94 2.36 -6.54
C GLY A 308 0.05 1.31 -5.88
N ASN A 309 0.67 0.27 -5.34
CA ASN A 309 -0.04 -0.94 -4.88
C ASN A 309 -0.52 -0.88 -3.42
N ALA A 310 -0.34 0.26 -2.73
CA ALA A 310 -0.78 0.44 -1.34
C ALA A 310 -2.00 1.36 -1.20
N SER A 311 -2.35 2.10 -2.25
CA SER A 311 -3.41 3.12 -2.18
C SER A 311 -4.37 3.05 -3.38
N VAL A 312 -4.14 3.78 -4.44
CA VAL A 312 -4.97 3.83 -5.65
C VAL A 312 -4.25 3.09 -6.77
N ARG A 313 -4.65 1.83 -7.01
CA ARG A 313 -4.03 0.97 -8.03
C ARG A 313 -4.33 1.50 -9.43
N GLY A 314 -3.35 1.51 -10.29
CA GLY A 314 -3.49 2.07 -11.66
C GLY A 314 -2.90 3.46 -11.82
N LEU A 315 -2.63 4.18 -10.72
CA LEU A 315 -1.83 5.39 -10.71
C LEU A 315 -0.34 5.06 -10.50
N ASN A 316 0.53 5.91 -11.01
CA ASN A 316 1.95 5.82 -10.71
C ASN A 316 2.20 5.92 -9.20
N ARG A 317 3.18 5.19 -8.71
CA ARG A 317 3.63 5.25 -7.32
C ARG A 317 4.04 6.67 -6.96
N ASN A 318 3.53 7.21 -5.84
CA ASN A 318 3.70 8.61 -5.43
C ASN A 318 3.18 9.63 -6.46
N GLY A 319 2.26 9.22 -7.31
CA GLY A 319 1.73 10.08 -8.39
C GLY A 319 0.99 11.31 -7.88
N VAL A 320 0.41 11.23 -6.69
CA VAL A 320 -0.40 12.30 -6.10
C VAL A 320 -0.01 12.51 -4.65
N LEU A 321 0.50 13.70 -4.33
CA LEU A 321 0.94 14.11 -3.00
C LEU A 321 0.15 15.29 -2.50
N GLY A 322 -0.13 15.34 -1.19
CA GLY A 322 -0.83 16.43 -0.50
C GLY A 322 -0.71 16.28 1.02
N ASP A 323 -1.13 17.30 1.77
CA ASP A 323 -1.16 17.28 3.23
C ASP A 323 -2.24 16.34 3.79
N GLY A 324 -3.34 16.23 3.07
CA GLY A 324 -4.42 15.33 3.43
C GLY A 324 -5.13 14.79 2.19
N PHE A 325 -5.63 13.56 2.30
CA PHE A 325 -6.29 12.87 1.21
C PHE A 325 -7.42 11.95 1.68
N LEU A 326 -8.31 11.66 0.74
CA LEU A 326 -9.36 10.67 0.86
C LEU A 326 -9.12 9.56 -0.16
N MET A 327 -9.31 8.31 0.25
CA MET A 327 -9.32 7.14 -0.63
C MET A 327 -10.58 6.33 -0.46
N LEU A 328 -11.06 5.75 -1.57
CA LEU A 328 -12.05 4.70 -1.58
C LEU A 328 -11.55 3.58 -2.51
N ASN A 329 -11.43 2.39 -1.97
CA ASN A 329 -11.13 1.18 -2.74
C ASN A 329 -12.30 0.23 -2.63
N THR A 330 -12.75 -0.34 -3.73
CA THR A 330 -13.82 -1.34 -3.76
C THR A 330 -13.39 -2.56 -4.53
N GLU A 331 -13.76 -3.74 -4.05
CA GLU A 331 -13.43 -5.03 -4.67
C GLU A 331 -14.63 -5.97 -4.59
N LEU A 332 -14.84 -6.71 -5.66
CA LEU A 332 -15.73 -7.86 -5.64
C LEU A 332 -14.86 -9.13 -5.61
N ARG A 333 -14.63 -9.69 -4.41
CA ARG A 333 -13.78 -10.85 -4.19
C ARG A 333 -14.56 -12.13 -4.41
N TRP A 334 -14.17 -12.90 -5.43
CA TRP A 334 -14.80 -14.18 -5.76
C TRP A 334 -13.81 -15.32 -5.66
N ARG A 335 -14.02 -16.23 -4.69
CA ARG A 335 -13.28 -17.49 -4.54
C ARG A 335 -13.84 -18.51 -5.51
N ILE A 336 -13.08 -18.82 -6.57
CA ILE A 336 -13.51 -19.64 -7.71
C ILE A 336 -13.32 -21.12 -7.41
N TYR A 337 -12.13 -21.48 -6.86
CA TYR A 337 -11.73 -22.88 -6.73
C TYR A 337 -10.85 -23.12 -5.51
N ASP A 338 -11.12 -24.25 -4.79
CA ASP A 338 -10.35 -24.72 -3.65
C ASP A 338 -9.68 -26.05 -3.99
N PHE A 339 -8.39 -26.22 -3.61
CA PHE A 339 -7.63 -27.43 -3.83
C PHE A 339 -6.56 -27.64 -2.76
N LYS A 340 -6.01 -28.88 -2.68
CA LYS A 340 -4.89 -29.20 -1.79
C LYS A 340 -3.66 -29.51 -2.65
N PHE A 341 -2.52 -28.92 -2.28
CA PHE A 341 -1.25 -29.15 -2.94
C PHE A 341 -0.11 -29.01 -1.92
N ILE A 342 0.84 -29.97 -1.93
CA ILE A 342 2.00 -30.03 -1.00
C ILE A 342 1.55 -29.83 0.46
N ASN A 343 0.56 -30.59 0.90
CA ASN A 343 0.02 -30.54 2.27
C ASN A 343 -0.41 -29.12 2.72
N GLN A 344 -0.88 -28.28 1.79
CA GLN A 344 -1.42 -26.95 2.02
C GLN A 344 -2.83 -26.83 1.43
N ASN A 345 -3.67 -25.97 2.04
CA ASN A 345 -4.96 -25.60 1.48
C ASN A 345 -4.78 -24.41 0.54
N TRP A 346 -5.24 -24.53 -0.70
CA TRP A 346 -5.09 -23.50 -1.73
C TRP A 346 -6.45 -23.07 -2.26
N GLN A 347 -6.56 -21.78 -2.60
CA GLN A 347 -7.74 -21.19 -3.22
C GLN A 347 -7.33 -20.29 -4.36
N ILE A 348 -8.08 -20.33 -5.47
CA ILE A 348 -7.99 -19.36 -6.57
C ILE A 348 -9.17 -18.41 -6.44
N ALA A 349 -8.88 -17.12 -6.45
CA ALA A 349 -9.89 -16.06 -6.39
C ALA A 349 -9.61 -14.98 -7.46
N THR A 350 -10.63 -14.18 -7.75
CA THR A 350 -10.51 -12.97 -8.59
C THR A 350 -11.13 -11.79 -7.87
N ASN A 351 -10.66 -10.57 -8.21
CA ASN A 351 -11.18 -9.33 -7.63
C ASN A 351 -11.19 -8.20 -8.67
N PRO A 352 -12.26 -8.02 -9.49
CA PRO A 352 -12.48 -6.74 -10.12
C PRO A 352 -12.53 -5.65 -9.06
N PHE A 353 -11.89 -4.50 -9.35
CA PHE A 353 -11.78 -3.39 -8.42
C PHE A 353 -12.02 -2.04 -9.07
N PHE A 354 -12.43 -1.09 -8.24
CA PHE A 354 -12.52 0.32 -8.56
C PHE A 354 -11.94 1.11 -7.40
N ASP A 355 -10.99 2.01 -7.69
CA ASP A 355 -10.31 2.84 -6.70
C ASP A 355 -10.51 4.32 -7.03
N LEU A 356 -10.62 5.13 -5.97
CA LEU A 356 -10.71 6.57 -6.02
C LEU A 356 -9.74 7.18 -5.02
N GLY A 357 -9.03 8.23 -5.42
CA GLY A 357 -8.22 9.06 -4.55
C GLY A 357 -8.46 10.54 -4.80
N LYS A 358 -8.42 11.34 -3.74
CA LYS A 358 -8.57 12.80 -3.83
C LYS A 358 -7.76 13.49 -2.77
N ILE A 359 -7.04 14.56 -3.14
CA ILE A 359 -6.47 15.48 -2.17
C ILE A 359 -7.59 16.32 -1.57
N ILE A 360 -7.64 16.38 -0.23
CA ILE A 360 -8.58 17.19 0.53
C ILE A 360 -7.88 18.37 1.23
N GLN A 361 -6.56 18.28 1.41
CA GLN A 361 -5.71 19.37 1.90
C GLN A 361 -4.49 19.47 0.98
N PRO A 362 -4.42 20.50 0.13
CA PRO A 362 -3.27 20.73 -0.72
C PRO A 362 -2.00 21.01 0.09
N TYR A 363 -0.85 20.64 -0.48
CA TYR A 363 0.47 20.88 0.09
C TYR A 363 1.11 22.10 -0.56
N ARG A 364 1.44 23.14 0.21
CA ARG A 364 2.13 24.38 -0.24
C ARG A 364 1.57 24.95 -1.56
N LEU A 365 0.25 24.96 -1.70
CA LEU A 365 -0.41 25.28 -2.98
C LEU A 365 -0.14 26.72 -3.44
N ASP A 366 -0.12 27.68 -2.50
CA ASP A 366 0.13 29.08 -2.83
C ASP A 366 1.58 29.30 -3.31
N GLU A 367 2.53 28.62 -2.69
CA GLU A 367 3.92 28.60 -3.12
C GLU A 367 4.03 28.00 -4.55
N GLN A 368 3.32 26.89 -4.81
CA GLN A 368 3.29 26.24 -6.11
C GLN A 368 2.67 27.14 -7.20
N LYS A 369 1.60 27.86 -6.88
CA LYS A 369 0.96 28.83 -7.79
C LYS A 369 1.87 30.02 -8.12
N ALA A 370 2.69 30.44 -7.17
CA ALA A 370 3.63 31.55 -7.35
C ALA A 370 4.87 31.16 -8.14
N ALA A 371 5.22 29.87 -8.19
CA ALA A 371 6.40 29.38 -8.89
C ALA A 371 6.16 29.28 -10.41
N ILE A 372 7.13 29.74 -11.20
CA ILE A 372 6.99 29.84 -12.67
C ILE A 372 6.91 28.44 -13.29
N GLY A 373 5.78 28.15 -13.97
CA GLY A 373 5.58 26.90 -14.69
C GLY A 373 5.32 25.67 -13.83
N MET A 374 5.16 25.84 -12.50
CA MET A 374 4.97 24.70 -11.56
C MET A 374 3.51 24.41 -11.24
N TYR A 375 2.59 25.28 -11.63
CA TYR A 375 1.16 25.10 -11.44
C TYR A 375 0.43 25.06 -12.78
N GLN A 376 -0.36 24.00 -13.01
CA GLN A 376 -1.13 23.81 -14.25
C GLN A 376 -2.61 23.54 -14.02
N GLY A 377 -3.02 23.47 -12.71
CA GLY A 377 -4.30 23.30 -12.65
C GLY A 377 -5.27 22.78 -11.74
N ASP A 378 -5.79 21.74 -11.48
CA ASP A 378 -7.06 21.36 -10.92
C ASP A 378 -6.85 20.35 -9.78
N GLU A 379 -6.29 20.86 -8.69
CA GLU A 379 -5.98 20.08 -7.47
C GLU A 379 -7.22 19.49 -6.81
N SER A 380 -8.41 19.98 -7.16
CA SER A 380 -9.65 19.55 -6.52
C SER A 380 -10.27 18.29 -7.14
N LYS A 381 -9.86 17.87 -8.33
CA LYS A 381 -10.43 16.72 -9.02
C LYS A 381 -10.00 15.38 -8.42
N PRO A 382 -10.93 14.42 -8.32
CA PRO A 382 -10.59 13.07 -7.90
C PRO A 382 -9.91 12.28 -9.03
N HIS A 383 -9.04 11.34 -8.64
CA HIS A 383 -8.37 10.37 -9.49
C HIS A 383 -9.13 9.04 -9.42
N PHE A 384 -9.52 8.49 -10.56
CA PHE A 384 -10.31 7.25 -10.66
C PHE A 384 -9.53 6.20 -11.44
N THR A 385 -9.58 4.95 -10.94
CA THR A 385 -9.00 3.80 -11.62
C THR A 385 -9.91 2.60 -11.53
N ALA A 386 -9.78 1.67 -12.47
CA ALA A 386 -10.42 0.37 -12.40
C ALA A 386 -9.48 -0.73 -12.89
N GLY A 387 -9.73 -1.96 -12.44
CA GLY A 387 -8.89 -3.08 -12.83
C GLY A 387 -9.43 -4.42 -12.39
N LEU A 388 -8.57 -5.42 -12.55
CA LEU A 388 -8.86 -6.81 -12.23
C LEU A 388 -7.65 -7.44 -11.54
N GLY A 389 -7.91 -8.31 -10.56
CA GLY A 389 -6.90 -9.13 -9.92
C GLY A 389 -7.23 -10.61 -9.95
N ILE A 390 -6.18 -11.44 -9.91
CA ILE A 390 -6.23 -12.88 -9.66
C ILE A 390 -5.42 -13.14 -8.40
N LYS A 391 -5.95 -13.96 -7.49
CA LYS A 391 -5.31 -14.29 -6.22
C LYS A 391 -5.11 -15.78 -6.10
N LEU A 392 -3.96 -16.17 -5.57
CA LEU A 392 -3.67 -17.52 -5.12
C LEU A 392 -3.48 -17.46 -3.60
N ILE A 393 -4.41 -18.07 -2.87
CA ILE A 393 -4.48 -17.98 -1.40
C ILE A 393 -4.03 -19.31 -0.82
N MET A 394 -3.12 -19.29 0.15
CA MET A 394 -2.65 -20.47 0.87
C MET A 394 -2.99 -20.35 2.36
N ASN A 395 -3.70 -21.35 2.89
CA ASN A 395 -4.08 -21.46 4.30
C ASN A 395 -4.75 -20.19 4.90
N HIS A 396 -5.44 -19.39 4.09
CA HIS A 396 -6.04 -18.09 4.44
C HIS A 396 -5.05 -17.03 4.99
N ASN A 397 -3.76 -17.32 5.04
CA ASN A 397 -2.74 -16.45 5.66
C ASN A 397 -1.75 -15.86 4.65
N MET A 398 -1.56 -16.48 3.52
CA MET A 398 -0.71 -16.01 2.44
C MET A 398 -1.53 -15.83 1.18
N VAL A 399 -1.46 -14.65 0.60
CA VAL A 399 -2.15 -14.30 -0.64
C VAL A 399 -1.11 -13.83 -1.65
N LEU A 400 -0.91 -14.58 -2.74
CA LEU A 400 -0.16 -14.12 -3.90
C LEU A 400 -1.14 -13.40 -4.84
N SER A 401 -0.78 -12.20 -5.25
CA SER A 401 -1.66 -11.25 -5.94
C SER A 401 -1.09 -10.89 -7.31
N PHE A 402 -1.92 -10.99 -8.34
CA PHE A 402 -1.66 -10.52 -9.70
C PHE A 402 -2.74 -9.50 -10.03
N GLU A 403 -2.37 -8.25 -10.24
CA GLU A 403 -3.34 -7.18 -10.46
C GLU A 403 -2.96 -6.33 -11.67
N GLY A 404 -3.96 -5.88 -12.41
CA GLY A 404 -3.81 -4.91 -13.47
C GLY A 404 -4.88 -3.84 -13.37
N GLY A 405 -4.52 -2.58 -13.57
CA GLY A 405 -5.42 -1.44 -13.47
C GLY A 405 -5.07 -0.32 -14.43
N LYS A 406 -6.04 0.54 -14.68
CA LYS A 406 -5.88 1.68 -15.58
C LYS A 406 -6.58 2.91 -15.02
N PRO A 407 -5.97 4.10 -15.10
CA PRO A 407 -6.65 5.35 -14.76
C PRO A 407 -7.67 5.73 -15.84
N PHE A 408 -8.71 6.46 -15.44
CA PHE A 408 -9.70 7.00 -16.37
C PHE A 408 -9.27 8.32 -17.00
N ASN A 409 -8.40 9.08 -16.32
CA ASN A 409 -7.89 10.34 -16.82
C ASN A 409 -6.50 10.18 -17.42
N SER A 410 -6.28 10.66 -18.64
CA SER A 410 -4.98 10.62 -19.32
C SER A 410 -3.88 11.38 -18.57
N ASN A 411 -4.23 12.37 -17.75
CA ASN A 411 -3.26 13.10 -16.92
C ASN A 411 -2.65 12.22 -15.80
N ASP A 412 -3.28 11.09 -15.48
CA ASP A 412 -2.76 10.09 -14.54
C ASP A 412 -1.91 9.00 -15.23
N GLY A 413 -1.73 9.12 -16.53
CA GLY A 413 -1.06 8.15 -17.38
C GLY A 413 -2.03 7.39 -18.30
N THR A 414 -1.51 6.79 -19.35
CA THR A 414 -2.30 6.05 -20.35
C THR A 414 -2.01 4.55 -20.35
N GLY A 415 -0.96 4.13 -19.65
CA GLY A 415 -0.49 2.75 -19.60
C GLY A 415 -1.36 1.84 -18.72
N LEU A 416 -1.22 0.55 -18.93
CA LEU A 416 -1.71 -0.48 -18.01
C LEU A 416 -0.71 -0.59 -16.86
N TRP A 417 -1.15 -0.23 -15.65
CA TRP A 417 -0.42 -0.54 -14.43
C TRP A 417 -0.58 -2.03 -14.10
N THR A 418 0.51 -2.69 -13.72
CA THR A 418 0.50 -4.09 -13.32
C THR A 418 1.35 -4.30 -12.07
N ASN A 419 0.91 -5.21 -11.22
CA ASN A 419 1.60 -5.59 -10.00
C ASN A 419 1.48 -7.09 -9.73
N ILE A 420 2.57 -7.70 -9.34
CA ILE A 420 2.62 -9.05 -8.77
C ILE A 420 3.24 -8.92 -7.38
N GLY A 421 2.53 -9.34 -6.36
CA GLY A 421 2.98 -9.17 -4.98
C GLY A 421 2.18 -9.99 -3.99
N PHE A 422 2.28 -9.63 -2.73
CA PHE A 422 1.62 -10.34 -1.64
C PHE A 422 0.44 -9.54 -1.07
N ASN A 423 -0.52 -10.28 -0.51
CA ASN A 423 -1.73 -9.83 0.17
C ASN A 423 -2.77 -9.13 -0.74
N TYR A 424 -3.99 -9.02 -0.23
CA TYR A 424 -4.97 -8.06 -0.72
C TYR A 424 -4.50 -6.64 -0.40
N LEU A 425 -5.13 -5.64 -1.05
CA LEU A 425 -4.84 -4.24 -0.77
C LEU A 425 -5.21 -3.87 0.68
N PHE A 426 -6.33 -4.43 1.21
CA PHE A 426 -6.85 -4.19 2.56
C PHE A 426 -7.58 -5.40 3.12
#